data_a0e02c4e73ad67e6bbf49562df9449ef
#
_entry.id   a0e02c4e73ad67e6bbf49562df9449ef
#
_cell.length_a   1.000
_cell.length_b   1.000
_cell.length_c   1.000
_cell.angle_alpha   90.00
_cell.angle_beta   90.00
_cell.angle_gamma   90.00
#
_symmetry.space_group_name_H-M   'P 1'
#
loop_
_entity.id
_entity.type
_entity.pdbx_description
1 polymer ?
#
loop_
_entity_poly.entity_id
_entity_poly.type
_entity_poly.pdbx_seq_one_letter_code
_entity_poly.pdbx_strand_id
1 'polypeptide(L)'
;MITKRKDVALINEIRQFVEDNYNKDISVELLCKKFGLNRTKLQGGFNQLYGLPIHAFLSGIRMDKARSMLTLTEDSIKVIAVECGYKSTSSFTRAFTRAHRISPGQYRQQTLT
;
A
#
# COMPACT_ATOMS: atom_id res chain seq x y z
N MET A 1 8.38 -15.94 15.77
CA MET A 1 9.31 -15.06 15.08
C MET A 1 9.98 -15.75 13.93
N ILE A 2 10.46 -14.99 13.00
CA ILE A 2 11.18 -15.51 11.84
C ILE A 2 12.60 -15.86 12.24
N THR A 3 12.96 -17.12 12.10
CA THR A 3 14.31 -17.61 12.35
C THR A 3 14.84 -18.45 11.21
N LYS A 4 13.94 -18.89 10.31
CA LYS A 4 14.31 -19.78 9.21
C LYS A 4 14.54 -19.00 7.93
N ARG A 5 15.59 -19.37 7.17
CA ARG A 5 15.88 -18.77 5.87
C ARG A 5 14.69 -18.85 4.92
N LYS A 6 13.99 -19.99 4.98
CA LYS A 6 12.81 -20.23 4.17
C LYS A 6 11.73 -19.17 4.43
N ASP A 7 11.49 -18.83 5.69
CA ASP A 7 10.49 -17.83 6.06
C ASP A 7 10.94 -16.43 5.63
N VAL A 8 12.23 -16.12 5.76
CA VAL A 8 12.78 -14.85 5.30
C VAL A 8 12.59 -14.69 3.79
N ALA A 9 12.88 -15.76 3.03
CA ALA A 9 12.72 -15.75 1.59
C ALA A 9 11.25 -15.52 1.21
N LEU A 10 10.32 -16.17 1.90
CA LEU A 10 8.89 -16.00 1.65
C LEU A 10 8.43 -14.57 1.95
N ILE A 11 8.91 -13.98 3.03
CA ILE A 11 8.54 -12.60 3.38
C ILE A 11 9.07 -11.63 2.31
N ASN A 12 10.27 -11.86 1.79
CA ASN A 12 10.80 -11.04 0.71
C ASN A 12 9.96 -11.17 -0.57
N GLU A 13 9.48 -12.38 -0.88
CA GLU A 13 8.60 -12.61 -2.02
C GLU A 13 7.25 -11.91 -1.82
N ILE A 14 6.74 -11.92 -0.58
CA ILE A 14 5.49 -11.23 -0.25
C ILE A 14 5.66 -9.72 -0.47
N ARG A 15 6.78 -9.14 -0.03
CA ARG A 15 7.06 -7.73 -0.25
C ARG A 15 7.03 -7.41 -1.75
N GLN A 16 7.70 -8.21 -2.55
CA GLN A 16 7.73 -8.00 -4.00
C GLN A 16 6.33 -8.13 -4.61
N PHE A 17 5.57 -9.12 -4.15
CA PHE A 17 4.20 -9.32 -4.62
C PHE A 17 3.33 -8.10 -4.32
N VAL A 18 3.45 -7.54 -3.12
CA VAL A 18 2.69 -6.34 -2.74
C VAL A 18 3.10 -5.15 -3.60
N GLU A 19 4.39 -4.96 -3.83
CA GLU A 19 4.88 -3.88 -4.70
C GLU A 19 4.33 -4.00 -6.12
N ASP A 20 4.30 -5.23 -6.66
CA ASP A 20 3.85 -5.48 -8.03
C ASP A 20 2.33 -5.44 -8.19
N ASN A 21 1.59 -5.58 -7.08
CA ASN A 21 0.14 -5.70 -7.12
C ASN A 21 -0.59 -4.72 -6.20
N TYR A 22 0.06 -3.61 -5.84
CA TYR A 22 -0.50 -2.65 -4.87
C TYR A 22 -1.87 -2.10 -5.27
N ASN A 23 -2.16 -2.07 -6.56
CA ASN A 23 -3.43 -1.55 -7.08
C ASN A 23 -4.54 -2.59 -7.10
N LYS A 24 -4.29 -3.78 -6.56
CA LYS A 24 -5.27 -4.86 -6.48
C LYS A 24 -5.72 -5.04 -5.05
N ASP A 25 -6.80 -5.80 -4.88
CA ASP A 25 -7.36 -6.09 -3.56
C ASP A 25 -6.47 -7.14 -2.87
N ILE A 26 -5.61 -6.68 -1.97
CA ILE A 26 -4.67 -7.53 -1.24
C ILE A 26 -5.10 -7.58 0.23
N SER A 27 -5.34 -8.79 0.75
CA SER A 27 -5.64 -9.00 2.16
C SER A 27 -4.57 -9.90 2.78
N VAL A 28 -4.47 -9.84 4.11
CA VAL A 28 -3.58 -10.74 4.85
C VAL A 28 -3.96 -12.19 4.60
N GLU A 29 -5.27 -12.48 4.54
CA GLU A 29 -5.78 -13.83 4.25
C GLU A 29 -5.29 -14.33 2.90
N LEU A 30 -5.36 -13.48 1.88
CA LEU A 30 -4.88 -13.82 0.54
C LEU A 30 -3.39 -14.17 0.57
N LEU A 31 -2.60 -13.34 1.24
CA LEU A 31 -1.16 -13.54 1.31
C LEU A 31 -0.78 -14.81 2.09
N CYS A 32 -1.47 -15.06 3.20
CA CYS A 32 -1.27 -16.29 3.97
C CYS A 32 -1.53 -17.52 3.14
N LYS A 33 -2.64 -17.51 2.41
CA LYS A 33 -3.05 -18.63 1.57
C LYS A 33 -2.08 -18.84 0.42
N LYS A 34 -1.70 -17.76 -0.24
CA LYS A 34 -0.83 -17.81 -1.41
C LYS A 34 0.58 -18.28 -1.06
N PHE A 35 1.13 -17.82 0.04
CA PHE A 35 2.53 -18.06 0.41
C PHE A 35 2.72 -19.10 1.48
N GLY A 36 1.64 -19.69 1.98
CA GLY A 36 1.75 -20.79 2.94
C GLY A 36 2.25 -20.40 4.31
N LEU A 37 1.97 -19.15 4.75
CA LEU A 37 2.32 -18.68 6.09
C LEU A 37 1.07 -18.43 6.90
N ASN A 38 1.13 -18.62 8.22
CA ASN A 38 0.05 -18.22 9.08
C ASN A 38 0.14 -16.70 9.34
N ARG A 39 -0.94 -16.14 9.86
CA ARG A 39 -1.05 -14.69 10.08
C ARG A 39 0.05 -14.15 11.00
N THR A 40 0.36 -14.90 12.07
CA THR A 40 1.37 -14.48 13.04
C THR A 40 2.76 -14.38 12.40
N LYS A 41 3.14 -15.39 11.63
CA LYS A 41 4.43 -15.39 10.92
C LYS A 41 4.51 -14.31 9.87
N LEU A 42 3.42 -14.12 9.13
CA LEU A 42 3.39 -13.11 8.07
C LEU A 42 3.51 -11.71 8.66
N GLN A 43 2.62 -11.35 9.57
CA GLN A 43 2.60 -9.99 10.13
C GLN A 43 3.83 -9.72 11.01
N GLY A 44 4.17 -10.65 11.89
CA GLY A 44 5.32 -10.51 12.76
C GLY A 44 6.63 -10.50 12.00
N GLY A 45 6.74 -11.41 11.03
CA GLY A 45 7.94 -11.51 10.20
C GLY A 45 8.16 -10.30 9.31
N PHE A 46 7.09 -9.81 8.71
CA PHE A 46 7.18 -8.62 7.86
C PHE A 46 7.65 -7.41 8.69
N ASN A 47 7.01 -7.20 9.84
CA ASN A 47 7.38 -6.11 10.73
C ASN A 47 8.83 -6.24 11.22
N GLN A 48 9.26 -7.46 11.55
CA GLN A 48 10.62 -7.72 12.01
C GLN A 48 11.66 -7.39 10.93
N LEU A 49 11.41 -7.78 9.70
CA LEU A 49 12.36 -7.56 8.60
C LEU A 49 12.36 -6.13 8.08
N TYR A 50 11.21 -5.49 8.02
CA TYR A 50 11.08 -4.19 7.35
C TYR A 50 10.72 -3.04 8.28
N GLY A 51 10.47 -3.32 9.54
CA GLY A 51 10.27 -2.27 10.55
C GLY A 51 8.90 -1.60 10.54
N LEU A 52 7.94 -2.14 9.77
CA LEU A 52 6.58 -1.59 9.74
C LEU A 52 5.59 -2.70 9.40
N PRO A 53 4.32 -2.54 9.81
CA PRO A 53 3.28 -3.51 9.45
C PRO A 53 3.07 -3.55 7.93
N ILE A 54 2.64 -4.71 7.42
CA ILE A 54 2.44 -4.87 5.99
C ILE A 54 1.37 -3.93 5.43
N HIS A 55 0.30 -3.65 6.20
CA HIS A 55 -0.74 -2.73 5.74
C HIS A 55 -0.20 -1.29 5.59
N ALA A 56 0.73 -0.89 6.45
CA ALA A 56 1.37 0.42 6.34
C ALA A 56 2.30 0.49 5.13
N PHE A 57 2.98 -0.61 4.84
CA PHE A 57 3.82 -0.73 3.65
C PHE A 57 2.99 -0.56 2.38
N LEU A 58 1.87 -1.28 2.29
CA LEU A 58 0.96 -1.17 1.14
C LEU A 58 0.39 0.24 1.01
N SER A 59 -0.07 0.81 2.12
CA SER A 59 -0.60 2.17 2.14
C SER A 59 0.43 3.18 1.67
N GLY A 60 1.69 3.01 2.09
CA GLY A 60 2.78 3.88 1.67
C GLY A 60 3.00 3.87 0.16
N ILE A 61 2.99 2.68 -0.45
CA ILE A 61 3.12 2.53 -1.90
C ILE A 61 1.98 3.25 -2.61
N ARG A 62 0.75 3.06 -2.14
CA ARG A 62 -0.44 3.68 -2.72
C ARG A 62 -0.39 5.21 -2.62
N MET A 63 0.08 5.72 -1.49
CA MET A 63 0.20 7.17 -1.30
C MET A 63 1.29 7.77 -2.17
N ASP A 64 2.42 7.07 -2.34
CA ASP A 64 3.47 7.52 -3.25
C ASP A 64 2.94 7.64 -4.68
N LYS A 65 2.19 6.64 -5.13
CA LYS A 65 1.58 6.65 -6.46
C LYS A 65 0.57 7.79 -6.58
N ALA A 66 -0.23 8.01 -5.55
CA ALA A 66 -1.23 9.08 -5.54
C ALA A 66 -0.56 10.45 -5.67
N ARG A 67 0.49 10.72 -4.89
CA ARG A 67 1.20 12.00 -4.98
C ARG A 67 1.76 12.22 -6.39
N SER A 68 2.34 11.18 -6.96
CA SER A 68 2.90 11.24 -8.30
C SER A 68 1.83 11.59 -9.33
N MET A 69 0.69 10.91 -9.29
CA MET A 69 -0.40 11.16 -10.24
C MET A 69 -1.04 12.53 -10.03
N LEU A 70 -1.19 12.96 -8.78
CA LEU A 70 -1.74 14.29 -8.49
C LEU A 70 -0.86 15.41 -9.05
N THR A 71 0.44 15.21 -9.03
CA THR A 71 1.42 16.20 -9.46
C THR A 71 1.67 16.15 -10.97
N LEU A 72 1.76 14.94 -11.53
CA LEU A 72 2.25 14.74 -12.90
C LEU A 72 1.16 14.51 -13.94
N THR A 73 -0.08 14.30 -13.52
CA THR A 73 -1.18 14.08 -14.46
C THR A 73 -2.33 15.05 -14.20
N GLU A 74 -3.26 15.11 -15.16
CA GLU A 74 -4.51 15.84 -14.98
C GLU A 74 -5.69 14.92 -14.74
N ASP A 75 -5.41 13.64 -14.41
CA ASP A 75 -6.43 12.65 -14.13
C ASP A 75 -7.31 13.10 -12.96
N SER A 76 -8.60 12.77 -13.03
CA SER A 76 -9.54 13.10 -11.96
C SER A 76 -9.18 12.34 -10.68
N ILE A 77 -9.64 12.87 -9.56
CA ILE A 77 -9.47 12.22 -8.26
C ILE A 77 -10.06 10.80 -8.29
N LYS A 78 -11.19 10.63 -8.98
CA LYS A 78 -11.83 9.32 -9.14
C LYS A 78 -10.91 8.32 -9.86
N VAL A 79 -10.29 8.73 -10.95
CA VAL A 79 -9.36 7.89 -11.69
C VAL A 79 -8.14 7.54 -10.83
N ILE A 80 -7.57 8.54 -10.15
CA ILE A 80 -6.41 8.32 -9.29
C ILE A 80 -6.73 7.32 -8.17
N ALA A 81 -7.92 7.43 -7.57
CA ALA A 81 -8.35 6.50 -6.52
C ALA A 81 -8.31 5.06 -7.01
N VAL A 82 -8.86 4.80 -8.20
CA VAL A 82 -8.88 3.47 -8.79
C VAL A 82 -7.46 2.99 -9.11
N GLU A 83 -6.67 3.84 -9.73
CA GLU A 83 -5.29 3.50 -10.10
C GLU A 83 -4.42 3.18 -8.89
N CYS A 84 -4.72 3.77 -7.73
CA CYS A 84 -3.99 3.51 -6.51
C CYS A 84 -4.51 2.30 -5.73
N GLY A 85 -5.58 1.65 -6.21
CA GLY A 85 -6.09 0.44 -5.60
C GLY A 85 -7.21 0.63 -4.61
N TYR A 86 -7.87 1.79 -4.59
CA TYR A 86 -9.00 2.05 -3.68
C TYR A 86 -10.31 1.75 -4.37
N LYS A 87 -11.25 1.22 -3.60
CA LYS A 87 -12.56 0.81 -4.13
C LYS A 87 -13.49 1.98 -4.39
N SER A 88 -13.24 3.11 -3.73
CA SER A 88 -14.09 4.29 -3.89
C SER A 88 -13.25 5.56 -3.73
N THR A 89 -13.74 6.65 -4.32
CA THR A 89 -13.13 7.97 -4.14
C THR A 89 -13.15 8.37 -2.67
N SER A 90 -14.21 8.03 -1.95
CA SER A 90 -14.34 8.34 -0.52
C SER A 90 -13.26 7.67 0.31
N SER A 91 -13.01 6.37 0.09
CA SER A 91 -11.99 5.65 0.84
C SER A 91 -10.59 6.19 0.53
N PHE A 92 -10.33 6.52 -0.73
CA PHE A 92 -9.08 7.14 -1.14
C PHE A 92 -8.88 8.50 -0.46
N THR A 93 -9.90 9.36 -0.52
CA THR A 93 -9.83 10.69 0.06
C THR A 93 -9.56 10.63 1.56
N ARG A 94 -10.23 9.70 2.27
CA ARG A 94 -9.99 9.54 3.71
C ARG A 94 -8.55 9.10 3.99
N ALA A 95 -8.06 8.11 3.24
CA ALA A 95 -6.70 7.62 3.42
C ALA A 95 -5.67 8.71 3.12
N PHE A 96 -5.86 9.44 2.04
CA PHE A 96 -4.95 10.51 1.65
C PHE A 96 -4.95 11.63 2.69
N THR A 97 -6.13 12.08 3.11
CA THR A 97 -6.26 13.16 4.10
C THR A 97 -5.64 12.77 5.44
N ARG A 98 -5.83 11.51 5.85
CA ARG A 98 -5.20 11.01 7.09
C ARG A 98 -3.68 11.06 7.01
N ALA A 99 -3.12 10.69 5.86
CA ALA A 99 -1.67 10.64 5.67
C ALA A 99 -1.05 12.02 5.48
N HIS A 100 -1.74 12.93 4.80
CA HIS A 100 -1.16 14.20 4.36
C HIS A 100 -1.75 15.43 5.05
N ARG A 101 -2.82 15.27 5.80
CA ARG A 101 -3.53 16.34 6.53
C ARG A 101 -4.24 17.36 5.64
N ILE A 102 -4.26 17.13 4.33
CA ILE A 102 -5.03 17.92 3.36
C ILE A 102 -5.66 16.96 2.36
N SER A 103 -6.67 17.42 1.64
CA SER A 103 -7.35 16.60 0.64
C SER A 103 -6.48 16.41 -0.61
N PRO A 104 -6.77 15.38 -1.41
CA PRO A 104 -6.06 15.21 -2.69
C PRO A 104 -6.17 16.44 -3.60
N GLY A 105 -7.33 17.07 -3.66
CA GLY A 105 -7.53 18.28 -4.46
C GLY A 105 -6.68 19.44 -3.98
N GLN A 106 -6.62 19.64 -2.67
CA GLN A 106 -5.77 20.68 -2.07
C GLN A 106 -4.30 20.41 -2.33
N TYR A 107 -3.89 19.15 -2.21
CA TYR A 107 -2.52 18.77 -2.51
C TYR A 107 -2.15 19.10 -3.95
N ARG A 108 -3.03 18.78 -4.89
CA ARG A 108 -2.82 19.09 -6.31
C ARG A 108 -2.64 20.58 -6.53
N GLN A 109 -3.50 21.39 -5.93
CA GLN A 109 -3.42 22.85 -6.06
C GLN A 109 -2.11 23.39 -5.53
N GLN A 110 -1.64 22.89 -4.40
CA GLN A 110 -0.38 23.35 -3.81
C GLN A 110 0.82 23.01 -4.71
N THR A 111 0.79 21.86 -5.40
CA THR A 111 1.90 21.45 -6.25
C THR A 111 1.91 22.14 -7.60
N LEU A 112 0.81 22.81 -7.98
CA LEU A 112 0.73 23.55 -9.24
C LEU A 112 1.22 25.00 -9.12
N THR A 113 1.47 25.46 -7.92
CA THR A 113 1.98 26.83 -7.71
C THR A 113 3.52 26.86 -7.48
#